data_1e7e9f5ddf273a40d47e3d4a30561b55
#
_entry.id   1e7e9f5ddf273a40d47e3d4a30561b55
#
_cell.length_a   1.000
_cell.length_b   1.000
_cell.length_c   1.000
_cell.angle_alpha   90.00
_cell.angle_beta   90.00
_cell.angle_gamma   90.00
#
_symmetry.space_group_name_H-M   'P 1'
#
loop_
_entity.id
_entity.type
_entity.pdbx_description
1 polymer ?
#
loop_
_entity_poly.entity_id
_entity_poly.type
_entity_poly.pdbx_seq_one_letter_code
_entity_poly.pdbx_strand_id
1 'polypeptide(L)'
;MKFYFQFLLLFSLCFTFSYSYSQVRGVVKDVNTKEMLVGARVEVIGGQRTASDLNGEFELTLNSYPAWIKVSISGYMEDSIKLATPRGVSFGLFEQILEIRTVVVSAGRRQQDIEDITISMEIITPELINNKGYSNLEQVVDQSP
;
A
#
# COMPACT_ATOMS: atom_id res chain seq x y z
N MET A 1 -7.20 36.17 58.31
CA MET A 1 -7.86 35.00 57.70
C MET A 1 -8.43 35.24 56.31
N LYS A 2 -9.05 36.39 55.99
CA LYS A 2 -9.62 36.68 54.67
C LYS A 2 -8.58 36.73 53.55
N PHE A 3 -7.36 37.21 53.77
CA PHE A 3 -6.28 37.28 52.76
C PHE A 3 -5.76 35.91 52.34
N TYR A 4 -5.65 34.97 53.26
CA TYR A 4 -5.21 33.60 52.94
C TYR A 4 -6.27 32.83 52.12
N PHE A 5 -7.52 33.09 52.37
CA PHE A 5 -8.62 32.49 51.63
C PHE A 5 -8.69 33.00 50.17
N GLN A 6 -8.46 34.33 49.97
CA GLN A 6 -8.36 34.88 48.63
C GLN A 6 -7.17 34.35 47.85
N PHE A 7 -6.01 34.19 48.53
CA PHE A 7 -4.80 33.65 47.91
C PHE A 7 -4.97 32.18 47.53
N LEU A 8 -5.64 31.37 48.37
CA LEU A 8 -5.95 29.97 48.12
C LEU A 8 -6.93 29.82 46.94
N LEU A 9 -7.89 30.71 46.80
CA LEU A 9 -8.87 30.73 45.73
C LEU A 9 -8.23 31.11 44.40
N LEU A 10 -7.30 32.08 44.39
CA LEU A 10 -6.50 32.48 43.24
C LEU A 10 -5.53 31.36 42.78
N PHE A 11 -4.94 30.65 43.73
CA PHE A 11 -4.06 29.50 43.46
C PHE A 11 -4.83 28.31 42.89
N SER A 12 -6.05 28.04 43.35
CA SER A 12 -6.94 27.01 42.82
C SER A 12 -7.37 27.29 41.38
N LEU A 13 -7.51 28.55 40.98
CA LEU A 13 -7.89 28.95 39.61
C LEU A 13 -6.77 28.73 38.58
N CYS A 14 -5.50 28.75 39.02
CA CYS A 14 -4.35 28.48 38.13
C CYS A 14 -4.19 27.00 37.74
N PHE A 15 -4.87 26.08 38.42
CA PHE A 15 -4.69 24.62 38.22
C PHE A 15 -5.64 24.02 37.20
N THR A 16 -6.46 24.79 36.51
CA THR A 16 -7.23 24.29 35.35
C THR A 16 -6.35 24.21 34.10
N PHE A 17 -5.43 23.26 34.07
CA PHE A 17 -4.72 22.89 32.84
C PHE A 17 -5.74 22.31 31.86
N SER A 18 -6.19 23.12 30.93
CA SER A 18 -7.01 22.66 29.81
C SER A 18 -6.13 21.90 28.83
N TYR A 19 -6.23 20.57 28.82
CA TYR A 19 -5.65 19.76 27.75
C TYR A 19 -6.45 20.06 26.47
N SER A 20 -5.86 20.79 25.56
CA SER A 20 -6.44 21.04 24.23
C SER A 20 -6.07 19.88 23.31
N TYR A 21 -7.02 19.02 23.04
CA TYR A 21 -6.87 18.00 22.00
C TYR A 21 -7.22 18.63 20.66
N SER A 22 -6.38 18.44 19.67
CA SER A 22 -6.65 18.91 18.33
C SER A 22 -7.16 17.76 17.48
N GLN A 23 -8.37 17.89 16.96
CA GLN A 23 -8.96 16.97 15.99
C GLN A 23 -8.46 17.32 14.59
N VAL A 24 -7.98 16.33 13.87
CA VAL A 24 -7.62 16.41 12.46
C VAL A 24 -8.59 15.56 11.67
N ARG A 25 -9.21 16.17 10.67
CA ARG A 25 -10.08 15.50 9.71
C ARG A 25 -9.39 15.43 8.37
N GLY A 26 -9.64 14.36 7.65
CA GLY A 26 -9.09 14.19 6.32
C GLY A 26 -9.88 13.21 5.49
N VAL A 27 -9.42 13.05 4.24
CA VAL A 27 -10.03 12.18 3.25
C VAL A 27 -8.95 11.31 2.62
N VAL A 28 -9.27 10.05 2.36
CA VAL A 28 -8.41 9.11 1.64
C VAL A 28 -9.06 8.75 0.32
N LYS A 29 -8.33 8.92 -0.78
CA LYS A 29 -8.82 8.66 -2.15
C LYS A 29 -7.74 7.99 -3.00
N ASP A 30 -8.17 7.31 -4.04
CA ASP A 30 -7.31 6.85 -5.12
C ASP A 30 -6.83 8.03 -5.97
N VAL A 31 -5.55 8.06 -6.32
CA VAL A 31 -4.98 9.13 -7.15
C VAL A 31 -5.49 9.07 -8.58
N ASN A 32 -5.69 7.86 -9.13
CA ASN A 32 -6.04 7.64 -10.52
C ASN A 32 -7.55 7.75 -10.74
N THR A 33 -8.35 6.99 -9.99
CA THR A 33 -9.82 6.92 -10.16
C THR A 33 -10.55 8.05 -9.45
N LYS A 34 -9.92 8.70 -8.45
CA LYS A 34 -10.52 9.68 -7.55
C LYS A 34 -11.59 9.11 -6.61
N GLU A 35 -11.77 7.79 -6.63
CA GLU A 35 -12.69 7.11 -5.74
C GLU A 35 -12.26 7.20 -4.27
N MET A 36 -13.24 7.27 -3.38
CA MET A 36 -12.99 7.33 -1.94
C MET A 36 -12.63 5.95 -1.41
N LEU A 37 -11.54 5.86 -0.67
CA LEU A 37 -11.05 4.60 -0.13
C LEU A 37 -11.63 4.34 1.25
N VAL A 38 -12.53 3.35 1.31
CA VAL A 38 -13.21 2.92 2.54
C VAL A 38 -12.35 1.96 3.32
N GLY A 39 -12.28 2.11 4.65
CA GLY A 39 -11.54 1.21 5.51
C GLY A 39 -10.01 1.38 5.47
N ALA A 40 -9.50 2.46 4.88
CA ALA A 40 -8.09 2.78 4.93
C ALA A 40 -7.67 3.04 6.38
N ARG A 41 -6.64 2.35 6.84
CA ARG A 41 -6.06 2.55 8.17
C ARG A 41 -5.28 3.84 8.18
N VAL A 42 -5.66 4.73 9.08
CA VAL A 42 -4.96 6.00 9.33
C VAL A 42 -4.41 5.96 10.75
N GLU A 43 -3.12 6.15 10.91
CA GLU A 43 -2.47 6.11 12.23
C GLU A 43 -1.49 7.26 12.43
N VAL A 44 -1.46 7.77 13.65
CA VAL A 44 -0.38 8.65 14.12
C VAL A 44 0.77 7.76 14.56
N ILE A 45 1.98 8.01 14.08
CA ILE A 45 3.15 7.23 14.49
C ILE A 45 3.38 7.38 15.99
N GLY A 46 3.24 6.28 16.73
CA GLY A 46 3.31 6.26 18.18
C GLY A 46 2.05 6.74 18.91
N GLY A 47 0.90 6.83 18.20
CA GLY A 47 -0.34 7.37 18.77
C GLY A 47 -1.61 6.63 18.35
N GLN A 48 -2.67 7.39 18.22
CA GLN A 48 -4.01 6.91 17.89
C GLN A 48 -4.07 6.40 16.45
N ARG A 49 -4.99 5.46 16.21
CA ARG A 49 -5.34 4.92 14.88
C ARG A 49 -6.84 4.92 14.68
N THR A 50 -7.24 5.14 13.43
CA THR A 50 -8.65 5.11 12.98
C THR A 50 -8.73 4.46 11.61
N ALA A 51 -9.93 4.35 11.05
CA ALA A 51 -10.15 3.92 9.68
C ALA A 51 -11.04 4.93 8.95
N SER A 52 -10.88 5.04 7.64
CA SER A 52 -11.76 5.85 6.81
C SER A 52 -13.16 5.24 6.71
N ASP A 53 -14.17 6.09 6.70
CA ASP A 53 -15.58 5.73 6.58
C ASP A 53 -16.01 5.46 5.11
N LEU A 54 -17.32 5.34 4.88
CA LEU A 54 -17.90 5.11 3.55
C LEU A 54 -17.65 6.24 2.55
N ASN A 55 -17.38 7.45 3.05
CA ASN A 55 -17.02 8.61 2.24
C ASN A 55 -15.50 8.80 2.10
N GLY A 56 -14.71 7.83 2.60
CA GLY A 56 -13.26 7.97 2.68
C GLY A 56 -12.78 8.96 3.73
N GLU A 57 -13.67 9.49 4.59
CA GLU A 57 -13.34 10.47 5.61
C GLU A 57 -12.82 9.79 6.86
N PHE A 58 -11.87 10.45 7.54
CA PHE A 58 -11.35 10.00 8.82
C PHE A 58 -11.19 11.15 9.80
N GLU A 59 -11.22 10.81 11.07
CA GLU A 59 -10.99 11.74 12.17
C GLU A 59 -9.96 11.17 13.14
N LEU A 60 -8.96 11.98 13.48
CA LEU A 60 -7.89 11.63 14.40
C LEU A 60 -7.70 12.73 15.45
N THR A 61 -7.42 12.31 16.68
CA THR A 61 -7.04 13.22 17.76
C THR A 61 -5.52 13.24 17.90
N LEU A 62 -4.92 14.42 17.80
CA LEU A 62 -3.49 14.61 17.99
C LEU A 62 -3.21 15.26 19.34
N ASN A 63 -2.25 14.68 20.06
CA ASN A 63 -1.83 15.19 21.37
C ASN A 63 -0.76 16.28 21.27
N SER A 64 -0.02 16.29 20.16
CA SER A 64 1.07 17.24 19.94
C SER A 64 1.40 17.42 18.46
N TYR A 65 2.05 18.53 18.12
CA TYR A 65 2.63 18.81 16.81
C TYR A 65 4.14 19.06 16.94
N PRO A 66 4.94 18.70 15.93
CA PRO A 66 4.54 18.05 14.68
C PRO A 66 4.24 16.55 14.88
N ALA A 67 3.28 16.02 14.12
CA ALA A 67 2.90 14.62 14.14
C ALA A 67 3.04 13.99 12.73
N TRP A 68 3.46 12.74 12.67
CA TRP A 68 3.46 11.95 11.46
C TRP A 68 2.18 11.14 11.39
N ILE A 69 1.46 11.27 10.29
CA ILE A 69 0.27 10.47 9.99
C ILE A 69 0.61 9.56 8.82
N LYS A 70 0.37 8.26 8.99
CA LYS A 70 0.56 7.21 8.01
C LYS A 70 -0.79 6.66 7.59
N VAL A 71 -0.97 6.40 6.30
CA VAL A 71 -2.16 5.76 5.75
C VAL A 71 -1.78 4.51 5.00
N SER A 72 -2.53 3.44 5.21
CA SER A 72 -2.35 2.15 4.54
C SER A 72 -3.68 1.46 4.28
N ILE A 73 -3.79 0.81 3.14
CA ILE A 73 -4.92 -0.04 2.76
C ILE A 73 -4.41 -1.16 1.86
N SER A 74 -5.02 -2.33 1.93
CA SER A 74 -4.63 -3.48 1.10
C SER A 74 -4.79 -3.17 -0.39
N GLY A 75 -3.79 -3.49 -1.18
CA GLY A 75 -3.76 -3.22 -2.62
C GLY A 75 -3.26 -1.83 -3.01
N TYR A 76 -2.87 -0.99 -2.04
CA TYR A 76 -2.35 0.35 -2.28
C TYR A 76 -0.97 0.55 -1.66
N MET A 77 -0.19 1.44 -2.22
CA MET A 77 1.06 1.91 -1.62
C MET A 77 0.75 2.78 -0.41
N GLU A 78 1.41 2.51 0.71
CA GLU A 78 1.27 3.34 1.91
C GLU A 78 1.88 4.72 1.71
N ASP A 79 1.26 5.73 2.34
CA ASP A 79 1.72 7.10 2.31
C ASP A 79 1.79 7.70 3.71
N SER A 80 2.66 8.67 3.91
CA SER A 80 2.81 9.34 5.20
C SER A 80 3.10 10.83 5.04
N ILE A 81 2.48 11.64 5.89
CA ILE A 81 2.65 13.10 5.90
C ILE A 81 2.99 13.60 7.30
N LYS A 82 3.87 14.60 7.36
CA LYS A 82 4.17 15.33 8.58
C LYS A 82 3.27 16.55 8.71
N LEU A 83 2.42 16.55 9.72
CA LEU A 83 1.59 17.70 10.08
C LEU A 83 2.30 18.58 11.11
N ALA A 84 2.52 19.83 10.74
CA ALA A 84 3.10 20.82 11.64
C ALA A 84 2.04 21.61 12.41
N THR A 85 0.82 21.72 11.88
CA THR A 85 -0.29 22.50 12.44
C THR A 85 -1.62 21.76 12.23
N PRO A 86 -2.65 22.03 13.07
CA PRO A 86 -3.98 21.45 12.88
C PRO A 86 -4.60 21.96 11.57
N ARG A 87 -4.75 21.06 10.60
CA ARG A 87 -5.39 21.35 9.31
C ARG A 87 -6.00 20.08 8.74
N GLY A 88 -6.98 20.24 7.84
CA GLY A 88 -7.50 19.13 7.05
C GLY A 88 -6.43 18.53 6.14
N VAL A 89 -6.47 17.20 5.97
CA VAL A 89 -5.49 16.43 5.19
C VAL A 89 -6.20 15.60 4.14
N SER A 90 -5.64 15.56 2.93
CA SER A 90 -6.09 14.65 1.88
C SER A 90 -4.95 13.73 1.48
N PHE A 91 -5.17 12.42 1.61
CA PHE A 91 -4.25 11.39 1.13
C PHE A 91 -4.71 10.90 -0.23
N GLY A 92 -3.77 10.82 -1.17
CA GLY A 92 -3.98 10.18 -2.45
C GLY A 92 -3.10 8.95 -2.52
N LEU A 93 -3.69 7.76 -2.53
CA LEU A 93 -2.94 6.51 -2.61
C LEU A 93 -2.89 5.99 -4.04
N PHE A 94 -1.76 5.40 -4.39
CA PHE A 94 -1.56 4.70 -5.66
C PHE A 94 -1.83 3.22 -5.46
N GLU A 95 -2.56 2.60 -6.39
CA GLU A 95 -2.73 1.16 -6.40
C GLU A 95 -1.38 0.45 -6.56
N GLN A 96 -1.15 -0.55 -5.71
CA GLN A 96 0.06 -1.36 -5.77
C GLN A 96 -0.15 -2.52 -6.74
N ILE A 97 0.40 -2.41 -7.95
CA ILE A 97 0.42 -3.51 -8.92
C ILE A 97 1.47 -4.52 -8.47
N LEU A 98 1.04 -5.66 -7.92
CA LEU A 98 1.91 -6.79 -7.65
C LEU A 98 2.09 -7.59 -8.93
N GLU A 99 3.21 -7.42 -9.61
CA GLU A 99 3.63 -8.35 -10.66
C GLU A 99 3.99 -9.70 -10.01
N ILE A 100 3.07 -10.66 -10.10
CA ILE A 100 3.36 -12.03 -9.69
C ILE A 100 4.19 -12.66 -10.80
N ARG A 101 5.51 -12.68 -10.65
CA ARG A 101 6.37 -13.49 -11.50
C ARG A 101 6.09 -14.96 -11.17
N THR A 102 5.47 -15.65 -12.10
CA THR A 102 5.27 -17.09 -11.99
C THR A 102 6.63 -17.77 -12.13
N VAL A 103 7.22 -18.17 -11.01
CA VAL A 103 8.40 -19.02 -11.03
C VAL A 103 7.94 -20.42 -11.37
N VAL A 104 8.14 -20.84 -12.61
CA VAL A 104 7.96 -22.23 -13.02
C VAL A 104 9.11 -23.03 -12.42
N VAL A 105 8.87 -23.71 -11.30
CA VAL A 105 9.82 -24.66 -10.74
C VAL A 105 9.80 -25.91 -11.61
N SER A 106 10.67 -25.96 -12.60
CA SER A 106 10.99 -27.19 -13.32
C SER A 106 11.69 -28.14 -12.34
N ALA A 107 11.30 -29.41 -12.33
CA ALA A 107 11.76 -30.45 -11.40
C ALA A 107 13.24 -30.85 -11.57
N GLY A 108 14.05 -29.98 -12.13
CA GLY A 108 15.50 -30.12 -12.19
C GLY A 108 16.16 -29.39 -10.99
N ARG A 109 17.11 -30.02 -10.39
CA ARG A 109 17.86 -29.63 -9.17
C ARG A 109 18.58 -28.29 -9.19
N ARG A 110 18.29 -27.36 -10.13
CA ARG A 110 18.84 -26.00 -10.22
C ARG A 110 17.74 -25.04 -10.63
N GLN A 111 17.61 -23.95 -9.90
CA GLN A 111 16.90 -22.77 -10.38
C GLN A 111 17.70 -22.21 -11.58
N GLN A 112 17.13 -22.34 -12.76
CA GLN A 112 17.62 -21.65 -13.95
C GLN A 112 16.58 -20.62 -14.31
N ASP A 113 17.01 -19.38 -14.45
CA ASP A 113 16.18 -18.34 -15.02
C ASP A 113 15.84 -18.71 -16.48
N ILE A 114 14.59 -18.48 -16.89
CA ILE A 114 14.09 -18.86 -18.23
C ILE A 114 14.88 -18.20 -19.36
N GLU A 115 15.59 -17.12 -19.08
CA GLU A 115 16.44 -16.42 -20.05
C GLU A 115 17.72 -17.20 -20.45
N ASP A 116 18.15 -18.17 -19.61
CA ASP A 116 19.37 -18.96 -19.85
C ASP A 116 19.10 -20.33 -20.50
N ILE A 117 17.83 -20.67 -20.75
CA ILE A 117 17.49 -21.93 -21.40
C ILE A 117 17.50 -21.69 -22.93
N THR A 118 18.63 -21.89 -23.54
CA THR A 118 18.71 -22.06 -24.99
C THR A 118 18.13 -23.42 -25.36
N ILE A 119 16.80 -23.53 -25.28
CA ILE A 119 16.11 -24.69 -25.86
C ILE A 119 16.08 -24.44 -27.37
N SER A 120 16.84 -25.18 -28.11
CA SER A 120 16.63 -25.31 -29.55
C SER A 120 15.29 -26.01 -29.77
N MET A 121 14.21 -25.25 -29.71
CA MET A 121 12.91 -25.71 -30.17
C MET A 121 12.88 -25.55 -31.67
N GLU A 122 13.02 -26.67 -32.39
CA GLU A 122 12.69 -26.71 -33.80
C GLU A 122 11.16 -26.68 -33.92
N ILE A 123 10.61 -25.55 -34.36
CA ILE A 123 9.18 -25.41 -34.59
C ILE A 123 8.88 -26.08 -35.92
N ILE A 124 8.27 -27.25 -35.86
CA ILE A 124 7.79 -27.96 -37.05
C ILE A 124 6.55 -27.27 -37.56
N THR A 125 6.72 -26.42 -38.59
CA THR A 125 5.60 -25.73 -39.26
C THR A 125 5.01 -26.61 -40.37
N PRO A 126 3.74 -26.41 -40.74
CA PRO A 126 3.12 -27.16 -41.84
C PRO A 126 3.88 -27.01 -43.18
N GLU A 127 4.57 -25.86 -43.38
CA GLU A 127 5.42 -25.64 -44.54
C GLU A 127 6.66 -26.51 -44.56
N LEU A 128 7.23 -26.80 -43.37
CA LEU A 128 8.40 -27.68 -43.25
C LEU A 128 8.07 -29.13 -43.61
N ILE A 129 6.87 -29.59 -43.25
CA ILE A 129 6.35 -30.91 -43.59
C ILE A 129 6.17 -31.07 -45.11
N ASN A 130 5.59 -30.06 -45.74
CA ASN A 130 5.35 -30.08 -47.19
C ASN A 130 6.64 -30.01 -48.03
N ASN A 131 7.62 -29.21 -47.58
CA ASN A 131 8.87 -29.03 -48.35
C ASN A 131 9.83 -30.24 -48.25
N LYS A 132 9.76 -31.04 -47.18
CA LYS A 132 10.60 -32.22 -47.00
C LYS A 132 9.94 -33.51 -47.47
N GLY A 133 8.68 -33.47 -47.98
CA GLY A 133 8.00 -34.65 -48.56
C GLY A 133 7.64 -35.75 -47.55
N TYR A 134 7.54 -35.41 -46.25
CA TYR A 134 7.14 -36.36 -45.22
C TYR A 134 5.65 -36.68 -45.31
N SER A 135 5.32 -37.96 -45.41
CA SER A 135 3.94 -38.47 -45.49
C SER A 135 3.32 -38.79 -44.14
N ASN A 136 4.14 -38.86 -43.10
CA ASN A 136 3.75 -39.24 -41.72
C ASN A 136 4.53 -38.48 -40.65
N LEU A 137 3.90 -38.21 -39.50
CA LEU A 137 4.52 -37.60 -38.33
C LEU A 137 5.65 -38.47 -37.72
N GLU A 138 5.58 -39.78 -37.86
CA GLU A 138 6.63 -40.70 -37.39
C GLU A 138 7.97 -40.45 -38.07
N GLN A 139 7.99 -40.13 -39.37
CA GLN A 139 9.21 -39.87 -40.12
C GLN A 139 9.89 -38.52 -39.75
N VAL A 140 9.13 -37.59 -39.17
CA VAL A 140 9.64 -36.29 -38.73
C VAL A 140 10.37 -36.41 -37.38
N VAL A 141 9.86 -37.26 -36.50
CA VAL A 141 10.42 -37.42 -35.14
C VAL A 141 11.71 -38.25 -35.14
N ASP A 142 11.86 -39.19 -36.05
CA ASP A 142 13.04 -40.09 -36.12
C ASP A 142 14.33 -39.41 -36.68
N GLN A 143 14.19 -38.16 -37.23
CA GLN A 143 15.32 -37.35 -37.73
C GLN A 143 15.67 -36.14 -36.87
N SER A 144 15.02 -36.00 -35.72
CA SER A 144 15.37 -34.98 -34.75
C SER A 144 16.57 -35.46 -33.92
N PRO A 145 17.64 -34.66 -33.79
CA PRO A 145 18.85 -35.03 -33.05
C PRO A 145 18.62 -35.14 -31.54
#